data_023510b1de7dc7be52f5cd2acc1c0716
#
_entry.id   023510b1de7dc7be52f5cd2acc1c0716
#
_cell.length_a   1.000
_cell.length_b   1.000
_cell.length_c   1.000
_cell.angle_alpha   90.00
_cell.angle_beta   90.00
_cell.angle_gamma   90.00
#
_symmetry.space_group_name_H-M   'P 1'
#
loop_
_entity.id
_entity.type
_entity.pdbx_description
1 polymer ?
#
loop_
_entity_poly.entity_id
_entity_poly.type
_entity_poly.pdbx_seq_one_letter_code
_entity_poly.pdbx_strand_id
1 'polypeptide(L)'
;FSRRLSSGTSALDESGTNKLLTRCNERLSQKGTSWVESSVLYQVYRAVFTCGRNSRTFGWLFSGGMTAILLFAIGLYVLIDYVLRDILSIPVVSSVWDEALLLFCVLWIIWERKKAASPIAPKLNPLDLPVAVFLTVCFVLLCVVCPYTSIQIAGFRATCQYLLWFYLVTRLIRNDRDCMTLYLTLVSLSFVLSLHGIYQYITKAPMPSNWVAQAETAVRTRVYSIFGSPNIM
;
A
#
# COMPACT_ATOMS: atom_id res chain seq x y z
N PHE A 1 28.64 -17.21 30.33
CA PHE A 1 27.64 -17.83 29.44
C PHE A 1 27.63 -17.17 28.07
N SER A 2 27.83 -15.86 27.93
CA SER A 2 27.80 -15.13 26.65
C SER A 2 28.98 -15.43 25.71
N ARG A 3 30.15 -15.84 26.22
CA ARG A 3 31.31 -16.19 25.36
C ARG A 3 31.22 -17.53 24.64
N ARG A 4 30.39 -18.46 25.10
CA ARG A 4 30.18 -19.76 24.41
C ARG A 4 29.15 -19.70 23.25
N LEU A 5 28.26 -18.71 23.26
CA LEU A 5 27.31 -18.51 22.17
C LEU A 5 27.94 -17.84 20.96
N SER A 6 28.98 -16.99 21.14
CA SER A 6 29.68 -16.35 20.02
C SER A 6 30.58 -17.29 19.24
N SER A 7 31.11 -18.37 19.87
CA SER A 7 31.95 -19.37 19.19
C SER A 7 31.15 -20.39 18.37
N GLY A 8 29.88 -20.62 18.72
CA GLY A 8 28.99 -21.53 17.94
C GLY A 8 28.48 -20.92 16.63
N THR A 9 28.29 -19.60 16.61
CA THR A 9 27.84 -18.90 15.39
C THR A 9 28.95 -18.76 14.35
N SER A 10 30.20 -18.61 14.76
CA SER A 10 31.35 -18.55 13.84
C SER A 10 31.67 -19.89 13.17
N ALA A 11 31.47 -21.02 13.86
CA ALA A 11 31.69 -22.35 13.29
C ALA A 11 30.61 -22.77 12.28
N LEU A 12 29.37 -22.26 12.40
CA LEU A 12 28.31 -22.47 11.43
C LEU A 12 28.49 -21.60 10.17
N ASP A 13 29.13 -20.44 10.30
CA ASP A 13 29.43 -19.54 9.16
C ASP A 13 30.59 -20.08 8.28
N GLU A 14 31.47 -20.92 8.83
CA GLU A 14 32.57 -21.53 8.11
C GLU A 14 32.20 -22.85 7.40
N SER A 15 30.99 -23.35 7.58
CA SER A 15 30.54 -24.58 6.91
C SER A 15 30.54 -24.37 5.39
N GLY A 16 31.21 -25.31 4.66
CA GLY A 16 31.31 -25.29 3.20
C GLY A 16 29.95 -25.23 2.50
N THR A 17 28.90 -25.76 3.13
CA THR A 17 27.51 -25.68 2.67
C THR A 17 26.97 -24.27 2.72
N ASN A 18 27.29 -23.48 3.75
CA ASN A 18 26.86 -22.08 3.86
C ASN A 18 27.54 -21.20 2.80
N LYS A 19 28.84 -21.43 2.55
CA LYS A 19 29.56 -20.73 1.47
C LYS A 19 29.02 -21.06 0.08
N LEU A 20 28.59 -22.30 -0.15
CA LEU A 20 27.95 -22.72 -1.40
C LEU A 20 26.56 -22.10 -1.56
N LEU A 21 25.74 -22.10 -0.52
CA LEU A 21 24.42 -21.48 -0.52
C LEU A 21 24.50 -19.96 -0.73
N THR A 22 25.45 -19.29 -0.10
CA THR A 22 25.68 -17.86 -0.29
C THR A 22 26.11 -17.55 -1.72
N ARG A 23 27.06 -18.31 -2.30
CA ARG A 23 27.47 -18.15 -3.70
C ARG A 23 26.35 -18.45 -4.70
N CYS A 24 25.54 -19.48 -4.45
CA CYS A 24 24.35 -19.76 -5.28
C CYS A 24 23.34 -18.64 -5.21
N ASN A 25 23.06 -18.11 -4.01
CA ASN A 25 22.13 -17.00 -3.82
C ASN A 25 22.64 -15.69 -4.47
N GLU A 26 23.94 -15.40 -4.37
CA GLU A 26 24.58 -14.27 -5.05
C GLU A 26 24.50 -14.38 -6.57
N ARG A 27 24.79 -15.57 -7.14
CA ARG A 27 24.69 -15.81 -8.60
C ARG A 27 23.26 -15.73 -9.11
N LEU A 28 22.29 -16.26 -8.35
CA LEU A 28 20.87 -16.17 -8.70
C LEU A 28 20.37 -14.73 -8.59
N SER A 29 20.81 -13.99 -7.58
CA SER A 29 20.51 -12.56 -7.40
C SER A 29 21.10 -11.73 -8.54
N GLN A 30 22.37 -11.92 -8.90
CA GLN A 30 23.03 -11.20 -10.00
C GLN A 30 22.39 -11.49 -11.36
N LYS A 31 22.08 -12.76 -11.66
CA LYS A 31 21.36 -13.12 -12.89
C LYS A 31 19.95 -12.55 -12.94
N GLY A 32 19.23 -12.58 -11.81
CA GLY A 32 17.88 -12.02 -11.73
C GLY A 32 17.86 -10.50 -11.92
N THR A 33 18.83 -9.78 -11.35
CA THR A 33 18.94 -8.33 -11.54
C THR A 33 19.30 -7.94 -12.96
N SER A 34 20.25 -8.63 -13.61
CA SER A 34 20.63 -8.36 -15.00
C SER A 34 19.48 -8.62 -15.99
N TRP A 35 18.69 -9.65 -15.76
CA TRP A 35 17.51 -9.96 -16.57
C TRP A 35 16.43 -8.90 -16.48
N VAL A 36 16.20 -8.40 -15.27
CA VAL A 36 15.20 -7.33 -15.05
C VAL A 36 15.70 -6.00 -15.62
N GLU A 37 16.98 -5.69 -15.46
CA GLU A 37 17.58 -4.46 -16.01
C GLU A 37 17.59 -4.42 -17.54
N SER A 38 17.65 -5.57 -18.20
CA SER A 38 17.53 -5.71 -19.65
C SER A 38 16.08 -5.71 -20.16
N SER A 39 15.10 -5.82 -19.27
CA SER A 39 13.69 -5.85 -19.67
C SER A 39 13.20 -4.49 -20.16
N VAL A 40 12.35 -4.51 -21.18
CA VAL A 40 11.69 -3.29 -21.72
C VAL A 40 10.95 -2.52 -20.63
N LEU A 41 10.31 -3.25 -19.70
CA LEU A 41 9.60 -2.65 -18.56
C LEU A 41 10.54 -1.85 -17.65
N TYR A 42 11.74 -2.35 -17.41
CA TYR A 42 12.71 -1.62 -16.59
C TYR A 42 13.26 -0.38 -17.33
N GLN A 43 13.45 -0.46 -18.64
CA GLN A 43 13.88 0.67 -19.46
C GLN A 43 12.81 1.78 -19.47
N VAL A 44 11.54 1.42 -19.64
CA VAL A 44 10.40 2.35 -19.54
C VAL A 44 10.33 2.97 -18.14
N TYR A 45 10.42 2.13 -17.10
CA TYR A 45 10.49 2.62 -15.71
C TYR A 45 11.59 3.66 -15.53
N ARG A 46 12.82 3.36 -15.99
CA ARG A 46 13.98 4.26 -15.88
C ARG A 46 13.78 5.57 -16.65
N ALA A 47 13.20 5.50 -17.85
CA ALA A 47 12.89 6.69 -18.65
C ALA A 47 11.85 7.57 -17.96
N VAL A 48 10.75 7.01 -17.46
CA VAL A 48 9.71 7.71 -16.72
C VAL A 48 10.29 8.38 -15.46
N PHE A 49 11.12 7.65 -14.70
CA PHE A 49 11.78 8.20 -13.51
C PHE A 49 12.73 9.33 -13.82
N THR A 50 13.51 9.21 -14.89
CA THR A 50 14.44 10.30 -15.29
C THR A 50 13.67 11.52 -15.73
N CYS A 51 12.61 11.35 -16.52
CA CYS A 51 11.75 12.45 -16.96
C CYS A 51 11.04 13.11 -15.76
N GLY A 52 10.46 12.31 -14.86
CA GLY A 52 9.80 12.81 -13.65
C GLY A 52 10.74 13.56 -12.71
N ARG A 53 11.98 13.08 -12.54
CA ARG A 53 12.98 13.73 -11.70
C ARG A 53 13.44 15.09 -12.25
N ASN A 54 13.40 15.28 -13.55
CA ASN A 54 13.70 16.54 -14.20
C ASN A 54 12.51 17.51 -14.24
N SER A 55 11.32 17.07 -13.84
CA SER A 55 10.13 17.91 -13.75
C SER A 55 10.23 18.88 -12.58
N ARG A 56 9.91 20.17 -12.82
CA ARG A 56 9.85 21.20 -11.77
C ARG A 56 8.79 20.92 -10.71
N THR A 57 7.66 20.31 -11.10
CA THR A 57 6.51 20.08 -10.22
C THR A 57 6.61 18.74 -9.47
N PHE A 58 7.08 17.69 -10.13
CA PHE A 58 7.12 16.34 -9.57
C PHE A 58 8.53 15.85 -9.20
N GLY A 59 9.56 16.66 -9.43
CA GLY A 59 10.95 16.27 -9.16
C GLY A 59 11.20 15.84 -7.71
N TRP A 60 10.51 16.46 -6.76
CA TRP A 60 10.59 16.10 -5.35
C TRP A 60 10.07 14.67 -5.08
N LEU A 61 8.98 14.27 -5.74
CA LEU A 61 8.38 12.94 -5.62
C LEU A 61 9.28 11.86 -6.23
N PHE A 62 9.70 12.08 -7.48
CA PHE A 62 10.56 11.13 -8.19
C PHE A 62 11.98 11.03 -7.61
N SER A 63 12.45 12.05 -6.90
CA SER A 63 13.74 11.98 -6.20
C SER A 63 13.73 11.04 -4.99
N GLY A 64 12.55 10.72 -4.43
CA GLY A 64 12.36 9.72 -3.38
C GLY A 64 12.32 8.27 -3.89
N GLY A 65 12.38 8.08 -5.22
CA GLY A 65 12.33 6.75 -5.82
C GLY A 65 10.91 6.16 -5.87
N MET A 66 10.84 4.87 -6.18
CA MET A 66 9.55 4.16 -6.30
C MET A 66 8.78 4.11 -4.99
N THR A 67 9.47 4.03 -3.87
CA THR A 67 8.84 4.05 -2.53
C THR A 67 8.02 5.31 -2.30
N ALA A 68 8.55 6.48 -2.66
CA ALA A 68 7.83 7.75 -2.53
C ALA A 68 6.59 7.80 -3.44
N ILE A 69 6.69 7.25 -4.66
CA ILE A 69 5.54 7.17 -5.58
C ILE A 69 4.46 6.25 -5.03
N LEU A 70 4.84 5.10 -4.46
CA LEU A 70 3.88 4.17 -3.84
C LEU A 70 3.19 4.82 -2.64
N LEU A 71 3.94 5.50 -1.76
CA LEU A 71 3.37 6.22 -0.63
C LEU A 71 2.46 7.36 -1.06
N PHE A 72 2.81 8.05 -2.14
CA PHE A 72 1.95 9.07 -2.75
C PHE A 72 0.67 8.47 -3.31
N ALA A 73 0.75 7.35 -4.04
CA ALA A 73 -0.42 6.63 -4.54
C ALA A 73 -1.33 6.12 -3.42
N ILE A 74 -0.74 5.58 -2.34
CA ILE A 74 -1.47 5.16 -1.15
C ILE A 74 -2.15 6.36 -0.48
N GLY A 75 -1.47 7.50 -0.36
CA GLY A 75 -2.05 8.72 0.18
C GLY A 75 -3.21 9.27 -0.65
N LEU A 76 -3.19 9.05 -1.96
CA LEU A 76 -4.27 9.43 -2.89
C LEU A 76 -5.29 8.31 -3.13
N TYR A 77 -5.25 7.23 -2.35
CA TYR A 77 -6.11 6.05 -2.54
C TYR A 77 -7.57 6.40 -2.83
N VAL A 78 -8.18 7.23 -1.98
CA VAL A 78 -9.59 7.62 -2.12
C VAL A 78 -9.85 8.40 -3.41
N LEU A 79 -8.92 9.27 -3.81
CA LEU A 79 -9.05 10.04 -5.04
C LEU A 79 -8.92 9.14 -6.27
N ILE A 80 -7.97 8.20 -6.24
CA ILE A 80 -7.77 7.23 -7.33
C ILE A 80 -9.01 6.35 -7.47
N ASP A 81 -9.54 5.84 -6.36
CA ASP A 81 -10.77 5.03 -6.36
C ASP A 81 -11.95 5.79 -6.96
N TYR A 82 -12.14 7.05 -6.56
CA TYR A 82 -13.17 7.92 -7.11
C TYR A 82 -13.01 8.14 -8.63
N VAL A 83 -11.80 8.44 -9.08
CA VAL A 83 -11.53 8.65 -10.52
C VAL A 83 -11.81 7.39 -11.33
N LEU A 84 -11.39 6.22 -10.85
CA LEU A 84 -11.58 4.96 -11.55
C LEU A 84 -13.03 4.52 -11.57
N ARG A 85 -13.76 4.74 -10.48
CA ARG A 85 -15.13 4.26 -10.29
C ARG A 85 -16.16 5.21 -10.91
N ASP A 86 -16.05 6.51 -10.60
CA ASP A 86 -17.09 7.48 -10.95
C ASP A 86 -16.78 8.26 -12.23
N ILE A 87 -15.51 8.59 -12.50
CA ILE A 87 -15.13 9.37 -13.68
C ILE A 87 -14.89 8.48 -14.89
N LEU A 88 -14.02 7.46 -14.75
CA LEU A 88 -13.68 6.57 -15.86
C LEU A 88 -14.69 5.43 -16.04
N SER A 89 -15.47 5.12 -15.00
CA SER A 89 -16.51 4.08 -15.00
C SER A 89 -16.04 2.74 -15.56
N ILE A 90 -14.80 2.32 -15.20
CA ILE A 90 -14.21 1.05 -15.65
C ILE A 90 -14.43 -0.01 -14.57
N PRO A 91 -15.50 -0.82 -14.62
CA PRO A 91 -15.91 -1.67 -13.51
C PRO A 91 -14.88 -2.74 -13.14
N VAL A 92 -14.18 -3.30 -14.13
CA VAL A 92 -13.17 -4.34 -13.90
C VAL A 92 -11.94 -3.74 -13.19
N VAL A 93 -11.46 -2.58 -13.65
CA VAL A 93 -10.28 -1.93 -13.05
C VAL A 93 -10.60 -1.43 -11.65
N SER A 94 -11.78 -0.80 -11.47
CA SER A 94 -12.17 -0.26 -10.15
C SER A 94 -12.38 -1.33 -9.08
N SER A 95 -12.60 -2.59 -9.46
CA SER A 95 -12.78 -3.68 -8.48
C SER A 95 -11.49 -4.38 -8.07
N VAL A 96 -10.40 -4.22 -8.85
CA VAL A 96 -9.15 -5.01 -8.66
C VAL A 96 -7.92 -4.12 -8.45
N TRP A 97 -8.01 -2.80 -8.71
CA TRP A 97 -6.84 -1.92 -8.68
C TRP A 97 -6.16 -1.85 -7.30
N ASP A 98 -6.93 -1.92 -6.24
CA ASP A 98 -6.46 -1.86 -4.86
C ASP A 98 -5.70 -3.12 -4.44
N GLU A 99 -6.18 -4.30 -4.83
CA GLU A 99 -5.43 -5.55 -4.65
C GLU A 99 -4.17 -5.58 -5.53
N ALA A 100 -4.25 -5.04 -6.75
CA ALA A 100 -3.09 -4.94 -7.63
C ALA A 100 -2.03 -4.00 -7.04
N LEU A 101 -2.43 -2.85 -6.49
CA LEU A 101 -1.53 -1.92 -5.81
C LEU A 101 -0.90 -2.56 -4.56
N LEU A 102 -1.71 -3.29 -3.77
CA LEU A 102 -1.25 -4.01 -2.58
C LEU A 102 -0.20 -5.06 -2.97
N LEU A 103 -0.50 -5.89 -3.98
CA LEU A 103 0.42 -6.89 -4.49
C LEU A 103 1.72 -6.25 -4.99
N PHE A 104 1.61 -5.14 -5.71
CA PHE A 104 2.78 -4.42 -6.21
C PHE A 104 3.64 -3.87 -5.06
N CYS A 105 3.05 -3.35 -4.00
CA CYS A 105 3.78 -2.92 -2.80
C CYS A 105 4.53 -4.09 -2.14
N VAL A 106 3.90 -5.26 -2.02
CA VAL A 106 4.55 -6.48 -1.49
C VAL A 106 5.75 -6.87 -2.35
N LEU A 107 5.56 -6.96 -3.66
CA LEU A 107 6.62 -7.31 -4.59
C LEU A 107 7.77 -6.30 -4.55
N TRP A 108 7.46 -5.01 -4.44
CA TRP A 108 8.45 -3.94 -4.30
C TRP A 108 9.27 -4.08 -3.01
N ILE A 109 8.63 -4.34 -1.87
CA ILE A 109 9.31 -4.57 -0.59
C ILE A 109 10.24 -5.79 -0.69
N ILE A 110 9.78 -6.89 -1.29
CA ILE A 110 10.59 -8.10 -1.49
C ILE A 110 11.78 -7.81 -2.41
N TRP A 111 11.53 -7.09 -3.51
CA TRP A 111 12.58 -6.71 -4.47
C TRP A 111 13.68 -5.87 -3.82
N GLU A 112 13.29 -4.83 -3.10
CA GLU A 112 14.27 -3.97 -2.43
C GLU A 112 15.07 -4.72 -1.35
N ARG A 113 14.43 -5.63 -0.62
CA ARG A 113 15.12 -6.47 0.36
C ARG A 113 16.17 -7.37 -0.29
N LYS A 114 15.85 -7.92 -1.46
CA LYS A 114 16.82 -8.74 -2.22
C LYS A 114 17.99 -7.93 -2.77
N LYS A 115 17.76 -6.68 -3.11
CA LYS A 115 18.81 -5.77 -3.62
C LYS A 115 19.71 -5.21 -2.51
N ALA A 116 19.23 -5.13 -1.29
CA ALA A 116 20.05 -4.76 -0.15
C ALA A 116 21.03 -5.88 0.15
N ALA A 117 22.32 -5.64 -0.01
CA ALA A 117 23.42 -6.60 0.16
C ALA A 117 23.58 -7.12 1.62
N SER A 118 22.81 -6.59 2.54
CA SER A 118 22.74 -7.02 3.94
C SER A 118 21.36 -7.60 4.20
N PRO A 119 21.24 -8.84 4.71
CA PRO A 119 19.98 -9.35 5.19
C PRO A 119 19.61 -8.53 6.45
N ILE A 120 18.94 -7.42 6.23
CA ILE A 120 18.34 -6.67 7.33
C ILE A 120 17.32 -7.62 7.94
N ALA A 121 17.67 -8.20 9.08
CA ALA A 121 16.73 -8.98 9.86
C ALA A 121 15.43 -8.17 9.98
N PRO A 122 14.28 -8.75 9.67
CA PRO A 122 13.03 -8.03 9.75
C PRO A 122 12.90 -7.52 11.18
N LYS A 123 12.99 -6.19 11.37
CA LYS A 123 12.68 -5.61 12.67
C LYS A 123 11.21 -5.89 12.92
N LEU A 124 10.94 -6.88 13.76
CA LEU A 124 9.60 -7.17 14.21
C LEU A 124 9.11 -5.96 15.01
N ASN A 125 8.03 -5.37 14.56
CA ASN A 125 7.33 -4.35 15.31
C ASN A 125 6.51 -5.06 16.42
N PRO A 126 6.38 -4.50 17.63
CA PRO A 126 5.49 -5.06 18.67
C PRO A 126 4.07 -5.34 18.20
N LEU A 127 3.58 -4.61 17.19
CA LEU A 127 2.26 -4.79 16.60
C LEU A 127 2.16 -5.95 15.59
N ASP A 128 3.29 -6.50 15.13
CA ASP A 128 3.28 -7.56 14.11
C ASP A 128 2.58 -8.83 14.61
N LEU A 129 2.84 -9.21 15.86
CA LEU A 129 2.22 -10.39 16.45
C LEU A 129 0.70 -10.24 16.64
N PRO A 130 0.18 -9.17 17.27
CA PRO A 130 -1.26 -8.96 17.39
C PRO A 130 -1.97 -8.92 16.02
N VAL A 131 -1.39 -8.24 15.04
CA VAL A 131 -1.97 -8.16 13.68
C VAL A 131 -1.98 -9.53 13.01
N ALA A 132 -0.90 -10.31 13.12
CA ALA A 132 -0.83 -11.66 12.56
C ALA A 132 -1.86 -12.59 13.19
N VAL A 133 -2.02 -12.55 14.53
CA VAL A 133 -3.02 -13.33 15.24
C VAL A 133 -4.43 -12.94 14.78
N PHE A 134 -4.73 -11.65 14.71
CA PHE A 134 -6.03 -11.16 14.27
C PHE A 134 -6.35 -11.61 12.83
N LEU A 135 -5.42 -11.42 11.89
CA LEU A 135 -5.58 -11.86 10.50
C LEU A 135 -5.80 -13.38 10.40
N THR A 136 -5.08 -14.17 11.23
CA THR A 136 -5.23 -15.63 11.28
C THR A 136 -6.63 -16.00 11.77
N VAL A 137 -7.13 -15.36 12.82
CA VAL A 137 -8.49 -15.58 13.32
C VAL A 137 -9.53 -15.23 12.25
N CYS A 138 -9.39 -14.07 11.61
CA CYS A 138 -10.29 -13.65 10.52
C CYS A 138 -10.27 -14.66 9.36
N PHE A 139 -9.10 -15.19 9.02
CA PHE A 139 -8.96 -16.20 7.96
C PHE A 139 -9.59 -17.53 8.35
N VAL A 140 -9.39 -17.99 9.58
CA VAL A 140 -10.06 -19.20 10.09
C VAL A 140 -11.57 -19.03 10.05
N LEU A 141 -12.09 -17.89 10.49
CA LEU A 141 -13.53 -17.60 10.43
C LEU A 141 -14.04 -17.56 8.99
N LEU A 142 -13.25 -17.05 8.04
CA LEU A 142 -13.59 -17.09 6.62
C LEU A 142 -13.74 -18.54 6.11
N CYS A 143 -12.89 -19.46 6.56
CA CYS A 143 -12.87 -20.84 6.08
C CYS A 143 -13.97 -21.72 6.74
N VAL A 144 -14.38 -21.40 7.96
CA VAL A 144 -15.18 -22.35 8.80
C VAL A 144 -16.66 -22.01 8.85
N VAL A 145 -17.09 -20.78 8.66
CA VAL A 145 -18.34 -20.35 9.34
C VAL A 145 -19.49 -20.02 8.41
N CYS A 146 -19.57 -20.17 7.10
CA CYS A 146 -20.81 -19.60 6.55
C CYS A 146 -21.38 -20.14 5.24
N PRO A 147 -22.72 -20.19 5.14
CA PRO A 147 -23.42 -20.51 3.90
C PRO A 147 -23.37 -19.36 2.85
N TYR A 148 -23.01 -18.12 3.25
CA TYR A 148 -23.02 -16.94 2.37
C TYR A 148 -21.61 -16.44 2.07
N THR A 149 -20.89 -17.13 1.19
CA THR A 149 -19.48 -16.88 0.84
C THR A 149 -19.22 -15.45 0.34
N SER A 150 -20.14 -14.87 -0.42
CA SER A 150 -19.99 -13.51 -0.95
C SER A 150 -19.95 -12.45 0.15
N ILE A 151 -20.82 -12.60 1.17
CA ILE A 151 -20.87 -11.67 2.32
C ILE A 151 -19.63 -11.84 3.19
N GLN A 152 -19.16 -13.07 3.37
CA GLN A 152 -17.93 -13.33 4.12
C GLN A 152 -16.69 -12.72 3.47
N ILE A 153 -16.53 -12.91 2.16
CA ILE A 153 -15.40 -12.35 1.41
C ILE A 153 -15.44 -10.82 1.49
N ALA A 154 -16.61 -10.20 1.34
CA ALA A 154 -16.77 -8.76 1.47
C ALA A 154 -16.40 -8.26 2.89
N GLY A 155 -16.87 -8.95 3.92
CA GLY A 155 -16.54 -8.63 5.32
C GLY A 155 -15.05 -8.82 5.63
N PHE A 156 -14.44 -9.90 5.14
CA PHE A 156 -13.00 -10.13 5.27
C PHE A 156 -12.19 -9.03 4.60
N ARG A 157 -12.53 -8.66 3.36
CA ARG A 157 -11.89 -7.54 2.65
C ARG A 157 -12.02 -6.24 3.45
N ALA A 158 -13.22 -5.89 3.87
CA ALA A 158 -13.47 -4.66 4.62
C ALA A 158 -12.67 -4.56 5.93
N THR A 159 -12.39 -5.69 6.58
CA THR A 159 -11.67 -5.70 7.86
C THR A 159 -10.17 -5.90 7.69
N CYS A 160 -9.76 -6.90 6.89
CA CYS A 160 -8.37 -7.33 6.81
C CYS A 160 -7.54 -6.48 5.85
N GLN A 161 -8.14 -5.93 4.80
CA GLN A 161 -7.42 -5.16 3.78
C GLN A 161 -6.78 -3.90 4.37
N TYR A 162 -7.49 -3.18 5.25
CA TYR A 162 -6.92 -1.99 5.91
C TYR A 162 -5.77 -2.32 6.86
N LEU A 163 -5.82 -3.47 7.53
CA LEU A 163 -4.71 -3.93 8.36
C LEU A 163 -3.49 -4.33 7.53
N LEU A 164 -3.71 -4.93 6.35
CA LEU A 164 -2.63 -5.22 5.40
C LEU A 164 -2.00 -3.93 4.89
N TRP A 165 -2.77 -2.90 4.57
CA TRP A 165 -2.25 -1.58 4.20
C TRP A 165 -1.41 -0.97 5.31
N PHE A 166 -1.88 -0.99 6.55
CA PHE A 166 -1.09 -0.53 7.71
C PHE A 166 0.23 -1.28 7.80
N TYR A 167 0.20 -2.61 7.66
CA TYR A 167 1.38 -3.46 7.72
C TYR A 167 2.39 -3.16 6.60
N LEU A 168 1.91 -2.90 5.38
CA LEU A 168 2.75 -2.55 4.24
C LEU A 168 3.35 -1.15 4.36
N VAL A 169 2.54 -0.16 4.74
CA VAL A 169 2.98 1.22 4.91
C VAL A 169 4.10 1.32 5.95
N THR A 170 3.97 0.63 7.08
CA THR A 170 5.03 0.61 8.11
C THR A 170 6.36 0.03 7.62
N ARG A 171 6.34 -0.76 6.55
CA ARG A 171 7.55 -1.33 5.92
C ARG A 171 8.05 -0.56 4.72
N LEU A 172 7.20 0.22 4.10
CA LEU A 172 7.58 1.15 3.02
C LEU A 172 8.27 2.39 3.58
N ILE A 173 7.81 2.91 4.72
CA ILE A 173 8.41 4.07 5.37
C ILE A 173 9.76 3.66 5.98
N ARG A 174 10.83 4.26 5.48
CA ARG A 174 12.21 4.01 5.94
C ARG A 174 12.88 5.22 6.52
N ASN A 175 12.51 6.39 5.99
CA ASN A 175 13.12 7.66 6.32
C ASN A 175 12.04 8.69 6.67
N ASP A 176 12.41 9.73 7.38
CA ASP A 176 11.51 10.85 7.71
C ASP A 176 10.91 11.49 6.46
N ARG A 177 11.64 11.47 5.34
CA ARG A 177 11.16 11.95 4.05
C ARG A 177 9.97 11.14 3.54
N ASP A 178 10.01 9.82 3.65
CA ASP A 178 8.93 8.93 3.23
C ASP A 178 7.68 9.19 4.07
N CYS A 179 7.85 9.33 5.38
CA CYS A 179 6.79 9.71 6.30
C CYS A 179 6.18 11.06 5.94
N MET A 180 7.04 12.07 5.66
CA MET A 180 6.60 13.40 5.28
C MET A 180 5.85 13.39 3.94
N THR A 181 6.28 12.58 2.97
CA THR A 181 5.61 12.43 1.68
C THR A 181 4.17 11.93 1.88
N LEU A 182 3.98 10.86 2.64
CA LEU A 182 2.66 10.33 2.94
C LEU A 182 1.81 11.34 3.72
N TYR A 183 2.38 11.95 4.76
CA TYR A 183 1.71 12.94 5.60
C TYR A 183 1.22 14.14 4.78
N LEU A 184 2.11 14.76 3.99
CA LEU A 184 1.75 15.92 3.17
C LEU A 184 0.71 15.56 2.11
N THR A 185 0.77 14.35 1.54
CA THR A 185 -0.22 13.88 0.57
C THR A 185 -1.60 13.76 1.23
N LEU A 186 -1.69 13.15 2.40
CA LEU A 186 -2.94 13.01 3.15
C LEU A 186 -3.50 14.38 3.57
N VAL A 187 -2.66 15.29 4.07
CA VAL A 187 -3.08 16.64 4.46
C VAL A 187 -3.57 17.44 3.24
N SER A 188 -2.84 17.37 2.13
CA SER A 188 -3.23 18.07 0.89
C SER A 188 -4.55 17.52 0.35
N LEU A 189 -4.72 16.20 0.35
CA LEU A 189 -5.97 15.57 -0.07
C LEU A 189 -7.13 16.00 0.85
N SER A 190 -6.95 15.92 2.16
CA SER A 190 -7.96 16.33 3.14
C SER A 190 -8.35 17.80 2.97
N PHE A 191 -7.38 18.66 2.67
CA PHE A 191 -7.65 20.07 2.40
C PHE A 191 -8.52 20.27 1.14
N VAL A 192 -8.18 19.59 0.04
CA VAL A 192 -8.96 19.64 -1.21
C VAL A 192 -10.38 19.11 -1.00
N LEU A 193 -10.52 18.00 -0.27
CA LEU A 193 -11.82 17.40 0.04
C LEU A 193 -12.68 18.33 0.91
N SER A 194 -12.05 19.00 1.89
CA SER A 194 -12.73 19.98 2.73
C SER A 194 -13.23 21.20 1.94
N LEU A 195 -12.41 21.71 1.02
CA LEU A 195 -12.82 22.78 0.11
C LEU A 195 -14.00 22.36 -0.78
N HIS A 196 -13.95 21.13 -1.33
CA HIS A 196 -15.07 20.59 -2.10
C HIS A 196 -16.33 20.42 -1.25
N GLY A 197 -16.17 20.02 0.01
CA GLY A 197 -17.28 19.95 0.96
C GLY A 197 -17.91 21.32 1.25
N ILE A 198 -17.10 22.36 1.45
CA ILE A 198 -17.58 23.74 1.62
C ILE A 198 -18.33 24.20 0.36
N TYR A 199 -17.79 23.91 -0.82
CA TYR A 199 -18.46 24.21 -2.09
C TYR A 199 -19.85 23.54 -2.16
N GLN A 200 -19.95 22.23 -1.86
CA GLN A 200 -21.24 21.52 -1.82
C GLN A 200 -22.24 22.13 -0.83
N TYR A 201 -21.75 22.58 0.33
CA TYR A 201 -22.58 23.24 1.33
C TYR A 201 -23.16 24.57 0.82
N ILE A 202 -22.32 25.39 0.18
CA ILE A 202 -22.73 26.69 -0.38
C ILE A 202 -23.71 26.50 -1.53
N THR A 203 -23.45 25.56 -2.44
CA THR A 203 -24.30 25.28 -3.61
C THR A 203 -25.53 24.45 -3.30
N LYS A 204 -25.71 24.04 -2.02
CA LYS A 204 -26.81 23.16 -1.59
C LYS A 204 -26.95 21.94 -2.47
N ALA A 205 -25.85 21.24 -2.76
CA ALA A 205 -25.82 20.07 -3.59
C ALA A 205 -26.87 19.04 -3.15
N PRO A 206 -27.68 18.48 -4.09
CA PRO A 206 -28.69 17.50 -3.75
C PRO A 206 -28.04 16.23 -3.19
N MET A 207 -28.67 15.63 -2.18
CA MET A 207 -28.19 14.35 -1.65
C MET A 207 -28.42 13.21 -2.63
N PRO A 208 -27.49 12.24 -2.72
CA PRO A 208 -27.70 11.04 -3.53
C PRO A 208 -28.95 10.29 -3.08
N SER A 209 -29.79 9.86 -4.03
CA SER A 209 -31.09 9.23 -3.78
C SER A 209 -31.02 7.92 -2.99
N ASN A 210 -29.88 7.23 -3.03
CA ASN A 210 -29.61 6.00 -2.28
C ASN A 210 -29.31 6.21 -0.80
N TRP A 211 -29.23 7.46 -0.34
CA TRP A 211 -28.83 7.80 1.04
C TRP A 211 -29.99 8.31 1.91
N VAL A 212 -31.06 8.77 1.27
CA VAL A 212 -32.24 9.30 1.96
C VAL A 212 -33.30 8.22 1.96
N ALA A 213 -33.64 7.69 3.12
CA ALA A 213 -34.85 6.89 3.25
C ALA A 213 -36.05 7.77 2.85
N GLN A 214 -36.97 7.23 2.03
CA GLN A 214 -38.14 7.98 1.52
C GLN A 214 -38.97 8.64 2.63
N ALA A 215 -38.81 8.21 3.89
CA ALA A 215 -39.44 8.78 5.06
C ALA A 215 -38.77 10.06 5.62
N GLU A 216 -37.52 10.36 5.22
CA GLU A 216 -36.72 11.47 5.77
C GLU A 216 -36.70 12.68 4.84
N THR A 217 -37.86 13.19 4.45
CA THR A 217 -37.99 14.39 3.59
C THR A 217 -37.47 15.67 4.21
N ALA A 218 -37.18 15.69 5.52
CA ALA A 218 -36.73 16.86 6.27
C ALA A 218 -35.20 16.99 6.34
N VAL A 219 -34.43 15.99 5.90
CA VAL A 219 -32.94 16.04 5.96
C VAL A 219 -32.44 16.93 4.81
N ARG A 220 -32.08 18.15 5.15
CA ARG A 220 -31.47 19.10 4.23
C ARG A 220 -29.96 18.99 4.26
N THR A 221 -29.36 19.07 3.07
CA THR A 221 -27.93 19.24 2.75
C THR A 221 -26.93 18.74 3.80
N ARG A 222 -26.53 17.47 3.70
CA ARG A 222 -25.30 17.00 4.31
C ARG A 222 -24.22 16.98 3.23
N VAL A 223 -23.03 17.41 3.61
CA VAL A 223 -21.86 17.37 2.72
C VAL A 223 -21.35 15.94 2.64
N TYR A 224 -21.07 15.44 1.45
CA TYR A 224 -20.58 14.08 1.23
C TYR A 224 -19.28 14.02 0.39
N SER A 225 -18.87 15.17 -0.17
CA SER A 225 -17.68 15.28 -1.03
C SER A 225 -17.61 14.16 -2.07
N ILE A 226 -16.45 13.56 -2.29
CA ILE A 226 -16.25 12.45 -3.21
C ILE A 226 -16.56 11.07 -2.59
N PHE A 227 -16.78 11.00 -1.29
CA PHE A 227 -17.08 9.75 -0.58
C PHE A 227 -18.49 9.21 -0.87
N GLY A 228 -19.37 10.02 -1.44
CA GLY A 228 -20.76 9.66 -1.68
C GLY A 228 -21.57 9.40 -0.41
N SER A 229 -20.95 9.58 0.76
CA SER A 229 -21.54 9.30 2.07
C SER A 229 -21.15 10.37 3.09
N PRO A 230 -22.13 11.08 3.68
CA PRO A 230 -21.84 12.10 4.68
C PRO A 230 -21.31 11.55 6.02
N ASN A 231 -21.43 10.25 6.26
CA ASN A 231 -20.93 9.63 7.48
C ASN A 231 -19.46 9.22 7.39
N ILE A 232 -18.88 9.24 6.18
CA ILE A 232 -17.47 8.86 5.92
C ILE A 232 -16.59 10.12 5.82
N MET A 233 -17.18 11.28 5.52
CA MET A 233 -16.51 12.56 5.47
C MET A 233 -16.35 13.11 6.91
#